data_d769b12dba727421f11643c4a6013035
#
_entry.id   d769b12dba727421f11643c4a6013035
#
_cell.length_a   1.000
_cell.length_b   1.000
_cell.length_c   1.000
_cell.angle_alpha   90.00
_cell.angle_beta   90.00
_cell.angle_gamma   90.00
#
_symmetry.space_group_name_H-M   'P 1'
#
loop_
_entity.id
_entity.type
_entity.pdbx_description
1 polymer ?
#
loop_
_entity_poly.entity_id
_entity_poly.type
_entity_poly.pdbx_seq_one_letter_code
_entity_poly.pdbx_strand_id
1 'polypeptide(L)'
;MGGTSVCSSAGKQTLAPSGAPRDRGSPPTAQTGRTREPAPRVLRSVSVVSLMTAVSRVLGLVREIAMAYFFGTSALKSAFDLAFIVPNLFRRLFGEGALSSAFIPVFSESLVKEGRESALRFAVRVISLLVMVLGVVTLLGILLTWPLERLLPPDSRWLIPLPMLRIMLPYALLICVAALLSGMLNTFGRFAISSLTPFLLNLIWIVTLCVACPLLRGLPEKQIIVLSWAILAAGLAQVLFQLPALASEGFRFKLRFRALLSDSKVRRVLALMAPAALGIGVIQINVCLDKLLAFWADPAAPAALEYAERIVYLPLGMFGTAFMTVLLPTFSRQAAAGDTALMRETLERAIRNLAVIMAPCSAALLVLALPVISLIYNFKGGRFDETSAMLSARALTAYAPGLLVFSLQKALTPVFYGLQDLKTPVRVSMVGLVLNVTMNVSSVIGLPHGWKHVGIAGSTVITSLINGIMLAVLLRRRGDFLRAAGFAGAVVRAMLCAAAMAVAALSVYMLCQRLLGRGGDGL
;
A
#
# COMPACT_ATOMS: atom_id res chain seq x y z
N MET A 1 -81.67 12.78 0.48
CA MET A 1 -82.13 13.55 -0.68
C MET A 1 -81.10 13.31 -1.77
N GLY A 2 -81.32 12.50 -2.61
CA GLY A 2 -82.06 12.39 -3.84
C GLY A 2 -81.05 12.53 -4.94
N GLY A 3 -80.84 11.72 -5.92
CA GLY A 3 -81.63 10.71 -6.56
C GLY A 3 -81.08 10.52 -7.95
N THR A 4 -81.00 9.25 -8.33
CA THR A 4 -81.48 8.64 -9.59
C THR A 4 -80.66 8.92 -10.87
N SER A 5 -79.98 7.87 -11.41
CA SER A 5 -80.50 6.85 -12.39
C SER A 5 -80.62 7.42 -13.81
N VAL A 6 -80.21 6.79 -14.88
CA VAL A 6 -80.64 5.61 -15.61
C VAL A 6 -79.96 5.57 -17.00
N CYS A 7 -79.37 4.54 -17.39
CA CYS A 7 -79.60 3.57 -18.49
C CYS A 7 -79.54 3.96 -19.95
N SER A 8 -78.93 3.10 -20.72
CA SER A 8 -79.38 2.46 -22.00
C SER A 8 -78.98 3.21 -23.29
N SER A 9 -78.51 2.63 -24.34
CA SER A 9 -78.53 1.29 -24.93
C SER A 9 -77.80 1.34 -26.26
N ALA A 10 -77.16 0.23 -26.54
CA ALA A 10 -77.07 -0.50 -27.79
C ALA A 10 -77.09 0.21 -29.16
N GLY A 11 -76.12 -0.18 -29.99
CA GLY A 11 -76.16 -0.01 -31.44
C GLY A 11 -74.97 -0.67 -32.12
N LYS A 12 -75.12 -1.95 -32.46
CA LYS A 12 -74.25 -2.65 -33.42
C LYS A 12 -74.37 -2.03 -34.81
N GLN A 13 -73.23 -1.81 -35.48
CA GLN A 13 -73.16 -2.08 -36.94
C GLN A 13 -71.73 -2.35 -37.39
N THR A 14 -71.59 -3.50 -38.06
CA THR A 14 -70.52 -4.05 -38.86
C THR A 14 -70.24 -3.25 -40.12
N LEU A 15 -68.95 -3.14 -40.51
CA LEU A 15 -68.42 -3.51 -41.85
C LEU A 15 -66.96 -3.11 -42.02
N ALA A 16 -66.16 -4.05 -42.47
CA ALA A 16 -64.76 -3.92 -42.86
C ALA A 16 -64.66 -3.49 -44.34
N PRO A 17 -63.46 -3.56 -45.00
CA PRO A 17 -62.09 -3.13 -44.68
C PRO A 17 -61.49 -2.30 -45.83
N SER A 18 -60.40 -1.58 -45.61
CA SER A 18 -59.31 -1.45 -46.62
C SER A 18 -58.31 -0.33 -46.20
N GLY A 19 -57.03 -0.62 -46.47
CA GLY A 19 -56.03 0.45 -46.57
C GLY A 19 -54.76 0.27 -45.76
N ALA A 20 -53.77 -0.27 -46.41
CA ALA A 20 -52.29 -0.15 -46.29
C ALA A 20 -51.61 0.36 -44.97
N PRO A 21 -50.49 -0.24 -44.56
CA PRO A 21 -49.79 0.11 -43.35
C PRO A 21 -49.00 1.43 -43.51
N ARG A 22 -49.25 2.39 -42.67
CA ARG A 22 -48.41 3.57 -42.47
C ARG A 22 -47.20 3.15 -41.65
N ASP A 23 -46.05 3.25 -42.31
CA ASP A 23 -44.71 3.17 -41.76
C ASP A 23 -44.58 4.17 -40.56
N ARG A 24 -44.56 3.60 -39.34
CA ARG A 24 -44.18 4.37 -38.12
C ARG A 24 -42.69 4.36 -38.01
N GLY A 25 -42.08 5.45 -38.43
CA GLY A 25 -40.64 5.70 -38.21
C GLY A 25 -40.21 5.38 -36.78
N SER A 26 -39.32 4.45 -36.68
CA SER A 26 -38.57 4.09 -35.47
C SER A 26 -37.86 5.34 -34.94
N PRO A 27 -37.85 5.60 -33.64
CA PRO A 27 -37.06 6.70 -33.09
C PRO A 27 -35.55 6.46 -33.38
N PRO A 28 -34.75 7.50 -33.65
CA PRO A 28 -33.34 7.33 -33.95
C PRO A 28 -32.64 6.72 -32.74
N THR A 29 -32.14 5.50 -32.93
CA THR A 29 -31.22 4.87 -31.99
C THR A 29 -29.99 5.76 -31.85
N ALA A 30 -29.88 6.46 -30.72
CA ALA A 30 -28.67 7.13 -30.31
C ALA A 30 -27.53 6.09 -30.26
N GLN A 31 -26.76 6.05 -31.34
CA GLN A 31 -25.50 5.34 -31.37
C GLN A 31 -24.54 6.04 -30.38
N THR A 32 -24.58 5.63 -29.12
CA THR A 32 -23.49 5.87 -28.20
C THR A 32 -22.29 5.08 -28.73
N GLY A 33 -21.47 5.73 -29.50
CA GLY A 33 -20.16 5.26 -29.96
C GLY A 33 -19.22 5.07 -28.78
N ARG A 34 -19.52 4.10 -27.90
CA ARG A 34 -18.52 3.48 -27.04
C ARG A 34 -17.70 2.55 -27.92
N THR A 35 -16.58 3.02 -28.40
CA THR A 35 -15.50 2.17 -28.88
C THR A 35 -15.10 1.26 -27.74
N ARG A 36 -15.71 0.07 -27.65
CA ARG A 36 -15.22 -1.02 -26.80
C ARG A 36 -13.80 -1.31 -27.31
N GLU A 37 -12.79 -0.99 -26.53
CA GLU A 37 -11.44 -1.49 -26.79
C GLU A 37 -11.53 -3.01 -26.95
N PRO A 38 -10.93 -3.60 -27.98
CA PRO A 38 -11.00 -5.03 -28.21
C PRO A 38 -10.41 -5.76 -27.00
N ALA A 39 -11.18 -6.69 -26.43
CA ALA A 39 -10.84 -7.49 -25.24
C ALA A 39 -9.38 -8.02 -25.19
N PRO A 40 -8.73 -8.40 -26.31
CA PRO A 40 -7.32 -8.83 -26.29
C PRO A 40 -6.31 -7.74 -25.92
N ARG A 41 -6.59 -6.46 -26.20
CA ARG A 41 -5.68 -5.36 -25.80
C ARG A 41 -5.72 -5.10 -24.29
N VAL A 42 -6.88 -5.16 -23.68
CA VAL A 42 -7.04 -5.00 -22.22
C VAL A 42 -6.34 -6.14 -21.48
N LEU A 43 -6.54 -7.41 -21.92
CA LEU A 43 -5.89 -8.58 -21.35
C LEU A 43 -4.36 -8.49 -21.43
N ARG A 44 -3.82 -8.08 -22.58
CA ARG A 44 -2.37 -7.88 -22.75
C ARG A 44 -1.81 -6.79 -21.82
N SER A 45 -2.53 -5.68 -21.67
CA SER A 45 -2.12 -4.61 -20.75
C SER A 45 -2.12 -5.07 -19.31
N VAL A 46 -3.16 -5.80 -18.87
CA VAL A 46 -3.25 -6.38 -17.51
C VAL A 46 -2.11 -7.37 -17.27
N SER A 47 -1.81 -8.24 -18.23
CA SER A 47 -0.71 -9.22 -18.10
C SER A 47 0.65 -8.53 -17.97
N VAL A 48 0.93 -7.49 -18.75
CA VAL A 48 2.17 -6.71 -18.68
C VAL A 48 2.30 -6.02 -17.33
N VAL A 49 1.25 -5.35 -16.85
CA VAL A 49 1.25 -4.68 -15.53
C VAL A 49 1.47 -5.68 -14.41
N SER A 50 0.79 -6.83 -14.45
CA SER A 50 0.95 -7.89 -13.43
C SER A 50 2.36 -8.45 -13.40
N LEU A 51 2.94 -8.73 -14.57
CA LEU A 51 4.33 -9.20 -14.69
C LEU A 51 5.33 -8.19 -14.16
N MET A 52 5.20 -6.91 -14.57
CA MET A 52 6.10 -5.85 -14.11
C MET A 52 5.98 -5.63 -12.60
N THR A 53 4.78 -5.75 -12.05
CA THR A 53 4.55 -5.68 -10.59
C THR A 53 5.22 -6.85 -9.86
N ALA A 54 5.11 -8.07 -10.39
CA ALA A 54 5.77 -9.25 -9.82
C ALA A 54 7.30 -9.09 -9.85
N VAL A 55 7.87 -8.69 -10.99
CA VAL A 55 9.31 -8.43 -11.13
C VAL A 55 9.77 -7.34 -10.14
N SER A 56 9.03 -6.24 -10.02
CA SER A 56 9.36 -5.17 -9.07
C SER A 56 9.34 -5.64 -7.61
N ARG A 57 8.44 -6.56 -7.25
CA ARG A 57 8.41 -7.17 -5.89
C ARG A 57 9.61 -8.05 -5.62
N VAL A 58 10.01 -8.88 -6.60
CA VAL A 58 11.21 -9.71 -6.49
C VAL A 58 12.46 -8.84 -6.36
N LEU A 59 12.59 -7.81 -7.19
CA LEU A 59 13.70 -6.85 -7.07
C LEU A 59 13.69 -6.12 -5.73
N GLY A 60 12.51 -5.81 -5.19
CA GLY A 60 12.39 -5.24 -3.84
C GLY A 60 12.94 -6.17 -2.75
N LEU A 61 12.75 -7.48 -2.87
CA LEU A 61 13.34 -8.46 -1.97
C LEU A 61 14.86 -8.57 -2.15
N VAL A 62 15.34 -8.65 -3.40
CA VAL A 62 16.79 -8.66 -3.72
C VAL A 62 17.48 -7.42 -3.15
N ARG A 63 16.86 -6.27 -3.26
CA ARG A 63 17.35 -5.03 -2.65
C ARG A 63 17.52 -5.15 -1.13
N GLU A 64 16.51 -5.70 -0.43
CA GLU A 64 16.59 -5.87 1.03
C GLU A 64 17.68 -6.89 1.43
N ILE A 65 17.83 -7.96 0.65
CA ILE A 65 18.92 -8.92 0.85
C ILE A 65 20.29 -8.23 0.70
N ALA A 66 20.45 -7.42 -0.35
CA ALA A 66 21.68 -6.65 -0.54
C ALA A 66 21.90 -5.63 0.58
N MET A 67 20.84 -4.94 1.06
CA MET A 67 20.94 -4.05 2.23
C MET A 67 21.38 -4.81 3.49
N ALA A 68 20.84 -5.98 3.74
CA ALA A 68 21.25 -6.84 4.85
C ALA A 68 22.73 -7.23 4.73
N TYR A 69 23.18 -7.62 3.55
CA TYR A 69 24.57 -7.99 3.31
C TYR A 69 25.56 -6.85 3.62
N PHE A 70 25.27 -5.61 3.16
CA PHE A 70 26.18 -4.49 3.34
C PHE A 70 26.08 -3.79 4.70
N PHE A 71 24.91 -3.80 5.34
CA PHE A 71 24.65 -2.97 6.53
C PHE A 71 24.15 -3.76 7.75
N GLY A 72 23.61 -4.96 7.60
CA GLY A 72 23.01 -5.75 8.70
C GLY A 72 21.91 -4.98 9.41
N THR A 73 21.82 -5.11 10.74
CA THR A 73 20.94 -4.33 11.62
C THR A 73 21.67 -3.14 12.26
N SER A 74 22.59 -2.50 11.54
CA SER A 74 23.38 -1.39 12.07
C SER A 74 22.53 -0.13 12.30
N ALA A 75 23.02 0.76 13.17
CA ALA A 75 22.45 2.08 13.39
C ALA A 75 22.38 2.93 12.10
N LEU A 76 23.36 2.76 11.19
CA LEU A 76 23.38 3.42 9.89
C LEU A 76 22.21 2.98 8.99
N LYS A 77 21.92 1.66 8.93
CA LYS A 77 20.76 1.14 8.19
C LYS A 77 19.46 1.68 8.77
N SER A 78 19.32 1.66 10.08
CA SER A 78 18.14 2.18 10.77
C SER A 78 17.96 3.69 10.57
N ALA A 79 19.04 4.45 10.61
CA ALA A 79 19.03 5.90 10.35
C ALA A 79 18.63 6.20 8.88
N PHE A 80 19.11 5.38 7.95
CA PHE A 80 18.71 5.49 6.55
C PHE A 80 17.22 5.18 6.35
N ASP A 81 16.69 4.14 6.99
CA ASP A 81 15.27 3.80 6.94
C ASP A 81 14.40 4.92 7.53
N LEU A 82 14.88 5.53 8.63
CA LEU A 82 14.22 6.66 9.26
C LEU A 82 14.24 7.90 8.36
N ALA A 83 15.37 8.20 7.72
CA ALA A 83 15.48 9.30 6.78
C ALA A 83 14.60 9.07 5.53
N PHE A 84 14.50 7.84 5.05
CA PHE A 84 13.69 7.48 3.88
C PHE A 84 12.19 7.49 4.17
N ILE A 85 11.77 7.37 5.46
CA ILE A 85 10.33 7.33 5.79
C ILE A 85 9.61 8.60 5.37
N VAL A 86 10.27 9.77 5.48
CA VAL A 86 9.67 11.07 5.13
C VAL A 86 9.37 11.17 3.63
N PRO A 87 10.33 10.97 2.71
CA PRO A 87 10.04 10.92 1.28
C PRO A 87 9.00 9.85 0.90
N ASN A 88 9.04 8.70 1.56
CA ASN A 88 8.11 7.62 1.30
C ASN A 88 6.69 7.93 1.79
N LEU A 89 6.54 8.69 2.88
CA LEU A 89 5.26 9.23 3.35
C LEU A 89 4.61 10.10 2.25
N PHE A 90 5.37 11.04 1.68
CA PHE A 90 4.88 11.89 0.58
C PHE A 90 4.50 11.08 -0.65
N ARG A 91 5.29 10.07 -1.01
CA ARG A 91 4.98 9.14 -2.10
C ARG A 91 3.64 8.44 -1.89
N ARG A 92 3.38 7.92 -0.68
CA ARG A 92 2.13 7.21 -0.35
C ARG A 92 0.93 8.14 -0.26
N LEU A 93 1.10 9.34 0.32
CA LEU A 93 0.02 10.33 0.43
C LEU A 93 -0.37 10.90 -0.94
N PHE A 94 0.60 11.38 -1.69
CA PHE A 94 0.38 12.13 -2.92
C PHE A 94 0.53 11.25 -4.17
N GLY A 95 1.54 10.39 -4.22
CA GLY A 95 1.86 9.61 -5.40
C GLY A 95 0.88 8.47 -5.67
N GLU A 96 0.66 7.60 -4.71
CA GLU A 96 -0.15 6.39 -4.87
C GLU A 96 -1.59 6.54 -4.34
N GLY A 97 -1.85 7.59 -3.56
CA GLY A 97 -3.09 7.75 -2.82
C GLY A 97 -3.96 8.92 -3.26
N ALA A 98 -4.00 9.96 -2.44
CA ALA A 98 -4.97 11.03 -2.53
C ALA A 98 -4.89 11.85 -3.84
N LEU A 99 -3.68 12.17 -4.30
CA LEU A 99 -3.51 12.99 -5.51
C LEU A 99 -3.90 12.21 -6.77
N SER A 100 -3.45 10.96 -6.92
CA SER A 100 -3.78 10.14 -8.08
C SER A 100 -5.28 9.88 -8.18
N SER A 101 -5.94 9.57 -7.06
CA SER A 101 -7.40 9.33 -7.02
C SER A 101 -8.23 10.60 -7.31
N ALA A 102 -7.72 11.78 -6.98
CA ALA A 102 -8.37 13.06 -7.27
C ALA A 102 -8.05 13.59 -8.68
N PHE A 103 -6.80 13.44 -9.13
CA PHE A 103 -6.33 14.00 -10.39
C PHE A 103 -6.83 13.22 -11.60
N ILE A 104 -6.71 11.88 -11.60
CA ILE A 104 -7.00 11.04 -12.76
C ILE A 104 -8.44 11.22 -13.28
N PRO A 105 -9.50 11.22 -12.46
CA PRO A 105 -10.86 11.45 -12.93
C PRO A 105 -11.06 12.83 -13.59
N VAL A 106 -10.52 13.89 -12.98
CA VAL A 106 -10.64 15.26 -13.50
C VAL A 106 -9.84 15.44 -14.79
N PHE A 107 -8.66 14.80 -14.88
CA PHE A 107 -7.84 14.80 -16.10
C PHE A 107 -8.54 14.05 -17.23
N SER A 108 -9.10 12.86 -16.96
CA SER A 108 -9.85 12.08 -17.94
C SER A 108 -11.11 12.80 -18.43
N GLU A 109 -11.83 13.45 -17.51
CA GLU A 109 -13.01 14.27 -17.85
C GLU A 109 -12.62 15.45 -18.75
N SER A 110 -11.54 16.17 -18.42
CA SER A 110 -11.05 17.28 -19.24
C SER A 110 -10.57 16.80 -20.61
N LEU A 111 -9.95 15.62 -20.68
CA LEU A 111 -9.47 15.03 -21.93
C LEU A 111 -10.64 14.72 -22.88
N VAL A 112 -11.74 14.18 -22.36
CA VAL A 112 -12.93 13.82 -23.16
C VAL A 112 -13.78 15.02 -23.53
N LYS A 113 -14.02 15.96 -22.59
CA LYS A 113 -14.93 17.10 -22.81
C LYS A 113 -14.28 18.29 -23.53
N GLU A 114 -13.01 18.57 -23.24
CA GLU A 114 -12.35 19.81 -23.68
C GLU A 114 -11.18 19.56 -24.63
N GLY A 115 -10.84 18.29 -24.85
CA GLY A 115 -9.76 17.88 -25.70
C GLY A 115 -8.38 17.88 -25.02
N ARG A 116 -7.43 17.36 -25.76
CA ARG A 116 -6.09 17.03 -25.27
C ARG A 116 -5.29 18.23 -24.78
N GLU A 117 -5.35 19.33 -25.53
CA GLU A 117 -4.57 20.52 -25.20
C GLU A 117 -5.01 21.16 -23.88
N SER A 118 -6.34 21.22 -23.62
CA SER A 118 -6.89 21.74 -22.37
C SER A 118 -6.51 20.85 -21.19
N ALA A 119 -6.63 19.52 -21.35
CA ALA A 119 -6.22 18.56 -20.33
C ALA A 119 -4.72 18.67 -19.99
N LEU A 120 -3.86 18.81 -20.98
CA LEU A 120 -2.42 18.97 -20.76
C LEU A 120 -2.08 20.30 -20.07
N ARG A 121 -2.75 21.41 -20.44
CA ARG A 121 -2.60 22.70 -19.73
C ARG A 121 -3.03 22.61 -18.27
N PHE A 122 -4.12 21.92 -17.99
CA PHE A 122 -4.56 21.65 -16.63
C PHE A 122 -3.53 20.79 -15.86
N ALA A 123 -3.02 19.71 -16.46
CA ALA A 123 -1.99 18.87 -15.85
C ALA A 123 -0.72 19.67 -15.48
N VAL A 124 -0.25 20.55 -16.38
CA VAL A 124 0.89 21.45 -16.11
C VAL A 124 0.63 22.33 -14.89
N ARG A 125 -0.59 22.88 -14.71
CA ARG A 125 -0.93 23.70 -13.54
C ARG A 125 -0.90 22.86 -12.24
N VAL A 126 -1.46 21.65 -12.26
CA VAL A 126 -1.42 20.74 -11.09
C VAL A 126 0.02 20.36 -10.74
N ILE A 127 0.85 20.02 -11.74
CA ILE A 127 2.28 19.72 -11.54
C ILE A 127 3.01 20.95 -10.99
N SER A 128 2.75 22.15 -11.54
CA SER A 128 3.39 23.38 -11.06
C SER A 128 3.02 23.70 -9.62
N LEU A 129 1.76 23.51 -9.24
CA LEU A 129 1.31 23.67 -7.85
C LEU A 129 1.99 22.65 -6.93
N LEU A 130 2.06 21.39 -7.35
CA LEU A 130 2.72 20.33 -6.59
C LEU A 130 4.21 20.62 -6.39
N VAL A 131 4.91 21.04 -7.45
CA VAL A 131 6.33 21.42 -7.41
C VAL A 131 6.55 22.61 -6.48
N MET A 132 5.66 23.61 -6.52
CA MET A 132 5.74 24.77 -5.64
C MET A 132 5.55 24.37 -4.17
N VAL A 133 4.48 23.64 -3.84
CA VAL A 133 4.17 23.26 -2.46
C VAL A 133 5.23 22.31 -1.90
N LEU A 134 5.53 21.22 -2.61
CA LEU A 134 6.54 20.25 -2.16
C LEU A 134 7.95 20.83 -2.21
N GLY A 135 8.24 21.74 -3.14
CA GLY A 135 9.51 22.47 -3.18
C GLY A 135 9.72 23.32 -1.93
N VAL A 136 8.70 24.07 -1.50
CA VAL A 136 8.73 24.84 -0.24
C VAL A 136 8.87 23.89 0.95
N VAL A 137 8.07 22.83 1.03
CA VAL A 137 8.15 21.85 2.13
C VAL A 137 9.53 21.20 2.19
N THR A 138 10.09 20.82 1.06
CA THR A 138 11.43 20.22 0.95
C THR A 138 12.51 21.21 1.42
N LEU A 139 12.43 22.46 0.93
CA LEU A 139 13.39 23.51 1.33
C LEU A 139 13.32 23.79 2.83
N LEU A 140 12.11 23.98 3.37
CA LEU A 140 11.91 24.17 4.80
C LEU A 140 12.41 22.96 5.61
N GLY A 141 12.13 21.75 5.13
CA GLY A 141 12.62 20.54 5.76
C GLY A 141 14.15 20.47 5.82
N ILE A 142 14.83 20.80 4.72
CA ILE A 142 16.30 20.87 4.66
C ILE A 142 16.82 21.96 5.62
N LEU A 143 16.24 23.16 5.56
CA LEU A 143 16.65 24.27 6.43
C LEU A 143 16.46 23.94 7.91
N LEU A 144 15.40 23.20 8.26
CA LEU A 144 15.13 22.82 9.66
C LEU A 144 16.16 21.80 10.20
N THR A 145 16.80 21.01 9.34
CA THR A 145 17.81 20.04 9.79
C THR A 145 19.06 20.70 10.37
N TRP A 146 19.41 21.93 9.97
CA TRP A 146 20.61 22.62 10.44
C TRP A 146 20.50 23.11 11.89
N PRO A 147 19.44 23.82 12.30
CA PRO A 147 19.28 24.16 13.71
C PRO A 147 19.09 22.91 14.58
N LEU A 148 18.41 21.88 14.07
CA LEU A 148 18.24 20.61 14.79
C LEU A 148 19.59 19.94 15.07
N GLU A 149 20.53 19.97 14.11
CA GLU A 149 21.89 19.46 14.29
C GLU A 149 22.68 20.22 15.36
N ARG A 150 22.45 21.53 15.51
CA ARG A 150 23.10 22.37 16.54
C ARG A 150 22.45 22.22 17.91
N LEU A 151 21.16 21.90 17.98
CA LEU A 151 20.42 21.76 19.26
C LEU A 151 20.61 20.39 19.90
N LEU A 152 20.94 19.36 19.09
CA LEU A 152 21.16 18.02 19.60
C LEU A 152 22.57 17.88 20.21
N PRO A 153 22.72 17.11 21.31
CA PRO A 153 24.04 16.77 21.85
C PRO A 153 24.91 16.07 20.78
N PRO A 154 26.24 16.30 20.79
CA PRO A 154 27.17 15.73 19.80
C PRO A 154 27.11 14.19 19.71
N ASP A 155 26.84 13.51 20.82
CA ASP A 155 26.74 12.05 20.89
C ASP A 155 25.33 11.52 20.60
N SER A 156 24.43 12.37 20.14
CA SER A 156 23.06 11.99 19.90
C SER A 156 22.93 11.11 18.65
N ARG A 157 22.37 9.91 18.82
CA ARG A 157 22.03 9.03 17.70
C ARG A 157 21.10 9.67 16.65
N TRP A 158 20.35 10.73 17.01
CA TRP A 158 19.47 11.47 16.12
C TRP A 158 20.22 12.32 15.09
N LEU A 159 21.54 12.51 15.25
CA LEU A 159 22.39 13.19 14.27
C LEU A 159 22.63 12.31 13.04
N ILE A 160 22.65 10.97 13.19
CA ILE A 160 23.00 10.03 12.13
C ILE A 160 22.04 10.13 10.91
N PRO A 161 20.70 10.21 11.06
CA PRO A 161 19.78 10.30 9.91
C PRO A 161 19.76 11.67 9.22
N LEU A 162 20.21 12.76 9.85
CA LEU A 162 20.05 14.11 9.32
C LEU A 162 20.73 14.37 7.97
N PRO A 163 22.00 13.96 7.73
CA PRO A 163 22.65 14.12 6.42
C PRO A 163 21.92 13.34 5.32
N MET A 164 21.47 12.12 5.64
CA MET A 164 20.72 11.27 4.69
C MET A 164 19.36 11.89 4.36
N LEU A 165 18.68 12.42 5.37
CA LEU A 165 17.38 13.11 5.21
C LEU A 165 17.53 14.33 4.30
N ARG A 166 18.56 15.17 4.49
CA ARG A 166 18.83 16.33 3.61
C ARG A 166 18.96 15.94 2.15
N ILE A 167 19.70 14.86 1.87
CA ILE A 167 19.92 14.36 0.50
C ILE A 167 18.63 13.78 -0.08
N MET A 168 17.85 13.03 0.72
CA MET A 168 16.67 12.30 0.24
C MET A 168 15.39 13.13 0.22
N LEU A 169 15.29 14.26 0.94
CA LEU A 169 14.07 15.09 0.97
C LEU A 169 13.61 15.53 -0.44
N PRO A 170 14.49 15.97 -1.38
CA PRO A 170 14.04 16.34 -2.72
C PRO A 170 13.46 15.17 -3.52
N TYR A 171 13.76 13.92 -3.16
CA TYR A 171 13.14 12.75 -3.78
C TYR A 171 11.62 12.75 -3.56
N ALA A 172 11.10 13.29 -2.45
CA ALA A 172 9.67 13.41 -2.21
C ALA A 172 8.94 14.19 -3.32
N LEU A 173 9.54 15.30 -3.77
CA LEU A 173 9.03 16.09 -4.89
C LEU A 173 9.08 15.30 -6.20
N LEU A 174 10.22 14.68 -6.50
CA LEU A 174 10.44 13.95 -7.76
C LEU A 174 9.48 12.77 -7.90
N ILE A 175 9.29 11.98 -6.83
CA ILE A 175 8.41 10.82 -6.87
C ILE A 175 6.93 11.20 -6.98
N CYS A 176 6.51 12.32 -6.38
CA CYS A 176 5.14 12.81 -6.52
C CYS A 176 4.87 13.33 -7.93
N VAL A 177 5.84 14.01 -8.56
CA VAL A 177 5.77 14.39 -9.98
C VAL A 177 5.70 13.13 -10.84
N ALA A 178 6.59 12.16 -10.64
CA ALA A 178 6.60 10.90 -11.40
C ALA A 178 5.26 10.16 -11.30
N ALA A 179 4.59 10.20 -10.14
CA ALA A 179 3.28 9.59 -9.96
C ALA A 179 2.17 10.29 -10.77
N LEU A 180 2.17 11.63 -10.85
CA LEU A 180 1.24 12.36 -11.72
C LEU A 180 1.48 12.04 -13.19
N LEU A 181 2.74 12.00 -13.62
CA LEU A 181 3.11 11.63 -15.00
C LEU A 181 2.65 10.19 -15.30
N SER A 182 2.83 9.25 -14.35
CA SER A 182 2.31 7.87 -14.44
C SER A 182 0.77 7.85 -14.57
N GLY A 183 0.06 8.69 -13.82
CA GLY A 183 -1.40 8.82 -13.92
C GLY A 183 -1.85 9.31 -15.30
N MET A 184 -1.14 10.29 -15.89
CA MET A 184 -1.38 10.75 -17.26
C MET A 184 -1.13 9.64 -18.28
N LEU A 185 0.02 8.93 -18.18
CA LEU A 185 0.35 7.81 -19.07
C LEU A 185 -0.69 6.70 -19.02
N ASN A 186 -1.19 6.37 -17.83
CA ASN A 186 -2.27 5.40 -17.65
C ASN A 186 -3.55 5.86 -18.35
N THR A 187 -3.89 7.15 -18.27
CA THR A 187 -5.06 7.71 -18.97
C THR A 187 -4.90 7.65 -20.50
N PHE A 188 -3.66 7.78 -21.01
CA PHE A 188 -3.34 7.59 -22.43
C PHE A 188 -3.16 6.12 -22.85
N GLY A 189 -3.39 5.14 -21.94
CA GLY A 189 -3.23 3.72 -22.23
C GLY A 189 -1.79 3.21 -22.26
N ARG A 190 -0.82 4.02 -21.83
CA ARG A 190 0.63 3.70 -21.82
C ARG A 190 1.05 3.01 -20.52
N PHE A 191 0.34 1.95 -20.11
CA PHE A 191 0.52 1.27 -18.82
C PHE A 191 1.91 0.67 -18.59
N ALA A 192 2.59 0.20 -19.65
CA ALA A 192 3.90 -0.42 -19.53
C ALA A 192 4.94 0.54 -18.94
N ILE A 193 4.96 1.81 -19.40
CA ILE A 193 5.92 2.81 -18.97
C ILE A 193 5.69 3.20 -17.51
N SER A 194 4.44 3.41 -17.12
CA SER A 194 4.10 3.73 -15.73
C SER A 194 4.44 2.58 -14.77
N SER A 195 4.27 1.32 -15.20
CA SER A 195 4.57 0.13 -14.40
C SER A 195 6.07 -0.12 -14.20
N LEU A 196 6.94 0.43 -15.08
CA LEU A 196 8.39 0.34 -14.96
C LEU A 196 8.98 1.36 -13.97
N THR A 197 8.23 2.36 -13.55
CA THR A 197 8.73 3.41 -12.65
C THR A 197 9.25 2.85 -11.30
N PRO A 198 8.54 1.95 -10.58
CA PRO A 198 9.07 1.34 -9.36
C PRO A 198 10.28 0.41 -9.60
N PHE A 199 10.37 -0.20 -10.79
CA PHE A 199 11.50 -1.03 -11.19
C PHE A 199 12.80 -0.21 -11.23
N LEU A 200 12.77 1.01 -11.79
CA LEU A 200 13.94 1.89 -11.87
C LEU A 200 14.53 2.21 -10.49
N LEU A 201 13.70 2.47 -9.48
CA LEU A 201 14.17 2.70 -8.12
C LEU A 201 14.95 1.50 -7.59
N ASN A 202 14.35 0.30 -7.68
CA ASN A 202 14.99 -0.90 -7.19
C ASN A 202 16.29 -1.22 -7.96
N LEU A 203 16.29 -1.02 -9.27
CA LEU A 203 17.46 -1.26 -10.11
C LEU A 203 18.63 -0.34 -9.73
N ILE A 204 18.40 0.97 -9.66
CA ILE A 204 19.44 1.96 -9.32
C ILE A 204 19.98 1.69 -7.91
N TRP A 205 19.11 1.35 -6.97
CA TRP A 205 19.48 1.00 -5.61
C TRP A 205 20.38 -0.25 -5.56
N ILE A 206 19.97 -1.34 -6.23
CA ILE A 206 20.76 -2.58 -6.30
C ILE A 206 22.11 -2.34 -7.00
N VAL A 207 22.10 -1.64 -8.14
CA VAL A 207 23.35 -1.31 -8.84
C VAL A 207 24.29 -0.51 -7.94
N THR A 208 23.78 0.47 -7.20
CA THR A 208 24.61 1.23 -6.24
C THR A 208 25.18 0.34 -5.15
N LEU A 209 24.38 -0.58 -4.59
CA LEU A 209 24.86 -1.54 -3.58
C LEU A 209 25.93 -2.47 -4.14
N CYS A 210 25.74 -3.00 -5.35
CA CYS A 210 26.65 -3.98 -5.94
C CYS A 210 27.91 -3.35 -6.57
N VAL A 211 27.86 -2.10 -6.99
CA VAL A 211 28.99 -1.42 -7.68
C VAL A 211 29.69 -0.42 -6.77
N ALA A 212 28.95 0.55 -6.22
CA ALA A 212 29.56 1.65 -5.45
C ALA A 212 29.95 1.23 -4.04
N CYS A 213 29.15 0.40 -3.36
CA CYS A 213 29.46 -0.02 -1.99
C CYS A 213 30.74 -0.87 -1.88
N PRO A 214 31.04 -1.83 -2.77
CA PRO A 214 32.32 -2.55 -2.75
C PRO A 214 33.54 -1.66 -2.95
N LEU A 215 33.44 -0.59 -3.74
CA LEU A 215 34.53 0.38 -3.96
C LEU A 215 34.84 1.19 -2.69
N LEU A 216 33.88 1.32 -1.78
CA LEU A 216 33.99 2.05 -0.52
C LEU A 216 34.11 1.08 0.69
N ARG A 217 34.78 -0.08 0.50
CA ARG A 217 34.97 -1.05 1.58
C ARG A 217 35.65 -0.40 2.79
N GLY A 218 35.15 -0.70 3.99
CA GLY A 218 35.65 -0.13 5.25
C GLY A 218 35.08 1.25 5.61
N LEU A 219 34.30 1.89 4.76
CA LEU A 219 33.71 3.22 4.97
C LEU A 219 32.17 3.18 4.91
N PRO A 220 31.48 2.54 5.88
CA PRO A 220 30.04 2.32 5.85
C PRO A 220 29.23 3.64 5.82
N GLU A 221 29.73 4.70 6.44
CA GLU A 221 29.10 6.02 6.40
C GLU A 221 29.09 6.60 4.98
N LYS A 222 30.20 6.46 4.25
CA LYS A 222 30.24 6.90 2.85
C LYS A 222 29.35 6.03 1.95
N GLN A 223 29.30 4.72 2.20
CA GLN A 223 28.41 3.80 1.47
C GLN A 223 26.94 4.24 1.58
N ILE A 224 26.48 4.55 2.80
CA ILE A 224 25.07 4.92 3.03
C ILE A 224 24.74 6.31 2.48
N ILE A 225 25.70 7.25 2.48
CA ILE A 225 25.54 8.56 1.85
C ILE A 225 25.45 8.45 0.31
N VAL A 226 26.31 7.63 -0.31
CA VAL A 226 26.24 7.37 -1.75
C VAL A 226 24.88 6.72 -2.11
N LEU A 227 24.39 5.82 -1.27
CA LEU A 227 23.07 5.23 -1.45
C LEU A 227 21.94 6.26 -1.33
N SER A 228 22.08 7.24 -0.43
CA SER A 228 21.12 8.36 -0.30
C SER A 228 21.07 9.20 -1.59
N TRP A 229 22.21 9.48 -2.20
CA TRP A 229 22.29 10.14 -3.52
C TRP A 229 21.69 9.28 -4.64
N ALA A 230 21.88 7.96 -4.58
CA ALA A 230 21.29 7.04 -5.55
C ALA A 230 19.76 7.08 -5.53
N ILE A 231 19.13 7.25 -4.35
CA ILE A 231 17.68 7.43 -4.22
C ILE A 231 17.22 8.71 -4.92
N LEU A 232 17.95 9.81 -4.73
CA LEU A 232 17.63 11.07 -5.41
C LEU A 232 17.79 10.93 -6.94
N ALA A 233 18.87 10.30 -7.39
CA ALA A 233 19.10 9.99 -8.79
C ALA A 233 18.01 9.09 -9.38
N ALA A 234 17.54 8.10 -8.63
CA ALA A 234 16.43 7.24 -9.03
C ALA A 234 15.13 8.04 -9.21
N GLY A 235 14.83 8.98 -8.33
CA GLY A 235 13.68 9.87 -8.48
C GLY A 235 13.75 10.70 -9.75
N LEU A 236 14.93 11.25 -10.04
CA LEU A 236 15.17 12.00 -11.29
C LEU A 236 15.01 11.08 -12.51
N ALA A 237 15.60 9.90 -12.48
CA ALA A 237 15.47 8.91 -13.56
C ALA A 237 14.01 8.50 -13.79
N GLN A 238 13.21 8.33 -12.74
CA GLN A 238 11.79 8.03 -12.84
C GLN A 238 10.99 9.13 -13.54
N VAL A 239 11.29 10.40 -13.29
CA VAL A 239 10.67 11.53 -14.00
C VAL A 239 11.12 11.55 -15.46
N LEU A 240 12.44 11.53 -15.70
CA LEU A 240 13.02 11.62 -17.05
C LEU A 240 12.59 10.48 -17.96
N PHE A 241 12.47 9.26 -17.43
CA PHE A 241 12.04 8.08 -18.18
C PHE A 241 10.62 8.21 -18.75
N GLN A 242 9.74 8.95 -18.10
CA GLN A 242 8.35 9.13 -18.51
C GLN A 242 8.15 10.28 -19.52
N LEU A 243 9.07 11.26 -19.52
CA LEU A 243 8.92 12.47 -20.36
C LEU A 243 8.86 12.19 -21.86
N PRO A 244 9.68 11.31 -22.48
CA PRO A 244 9.61 11.03 -23.90
C PRO A 244 8.24 10.49 -24.34
N ALA A 245 7.67 9.60 -23.55
CA ALA A 245 6.34 9.04 -23.83
C ALA A 245 5.22 10.09 -23.70
N LEU A 246 5.34 11.03 -22.76
CA LEU A 246 4.38 12.12 -22.62
C LEU A 246 4.61 13.21 -23.70
N ALA A 247 5.84 13.41 -24.13
CA ALA A 247 6.15 14.33 -25.23
C ALA A 247 5.51 13.86 -26.54
N SER A 248 5.50 12.54 -26.83
CA SER A 248 4.77 11.98 -27.98
C SER A 248 3.25 12.19 -27.91
N GLU A 249 2.73 12.42 -26.70
CA GLU A 249 1.34 12.79 -26.45
C GLU A 249 1.12 14.33 -26.42
N GLY A 250 2.11 15.12 -26.85
CA GLY A 250 2.02 16.59 -26.90
C GLY A 250 2.28 17.30 -25.58
N PHE A 251 2.68 16.56 -24.53
CA PHE A 251 3.02 17.17 -23.25
C PHE A 251 4.35 17.92 -23.35
N ARG A 252 4.35 19.17 -22.91
CA ARG A 252 5.57 19.97 -22.76
C ARG A 252 5.74 20.32 -21.29
N PHE A 253 6.85 19.92 -20.71
CA PHE A 253 7.17 20.22 -19.31
C PHE A 253 7.54 21.71 -19.17
N LYS A 254 6.53 22.55 -18.95
CA LYS A 254 6.71 23.99 -18.72
C LYS A 254 6.00 24.36 -17.41
N LEU A 255 6.75 24.66 -16.38
CA LEU A 255 6.18 25.10 -15.10
C LEU A 255 5.59 26.51 -15.25
N ARG A 256 4.40 26.70 -14.72
CA ARG A 256 3.67 27.97 -14.69
C ARG A 256 3.18 28.25 -13.29
N PHE A 257 3.76 29.22 -12.63
CA PHE A 257 3.46 29.53 -11.22
C PHE A 257 2.42 30.63 -11.01
N ARG A 258 1.95 31.25 -12.09
CA ARG A 258 0.91 32.32 -12.00
C ARG A 258 -0.49 31.73 -12.04
N ALA A 259 -1.37 32.27 -11.19
CA ALA A 259 -2.80 31.97 -11.20
C ALA A 259 -3.16 30.47 -11.05
N LEU A 260 -2.38 29.71 -10.29
CA LEU A 260 -2.57 28.26 -10.12
C LEU A 260 -3.93 27.91 -9.52
N LEU A 261 -4.39 28.66 -8.53
CA LEU A 261 -5.64 28.44 -7.82
C LEU A 261 -6.86 29.08 -8.52
N SER A 262 -6.66 29.86 -9.59
CA SER A 262 -7.77 30.44 -10.36
C SER A 262 -8.50 29.41 -11.23
N ASP A 263 -7.85 28.28 -11.52
CA ASP A 263 -8.47 27.19 -12.27
C ASP A 263 -9.42 26.37 -11.37
N SER A 264 -10.71 26.33 -11.76
CA SER A 264 -11.72 25.59 -11.02
C SER A 264 -11.43 24.09 -10.90
N LYS A 265 -10.77 23.50 -11.91
CA LYS A 265 -10.35 22.08 -11.91
C LYS A 265 -9.24 21.82 -10.90
N VAL A 266 -8.27 22.74 -10.77
CA VAL A 266 -7.21 22.62 -9.75
C VAL A 266 -7.84 22.66 -8.35
N ARG A 267 -8.77 23.59 -8.10
CA ARG A 267 -9.50 23.64 -6.82
C ARG A 267 -10.32 22.38 -6.57
N ARG A 268 -10.96 21.82 -7.61
CA ARG A 268 -11.69 20.55 -7.51
C ARG A 268 -10.76 19.38 -7.14
N VAL A 269 -9.58 19.30 -7.73
CA VAL A 269 -8.57 18.26 -7.35
C VAL A 269 -8.18 18.42 -5.90
N LEU A 270 -7.89 19.63 -5.42
CA LEU A 270 -7.54 19.88 -4.01
C LEU A 270 -8.67 19.49 -3.06
N ALA A 271 -9.92 19.82 -3.40
CA ALA A 271 -11.09 19.47 -2.60
C ALA A 271 -11.32 17.95 -2.51
N LEU A 272 -11.08 17.22 -3.59
CA LEU A 272 -11.18 15.76 -3.62
C LEU A 272 -10.01 15.08 -2.90
N MET A 273 -8.81 15.68 -2.97
CA MET A 273 -7.59 15.16 -2.37
C MET A 273 -7.62 15.25 -0.84
N ALA A 274 -8.16 16.32 -0.26
CA ALA A 274 -8.10 16.58 1.18
C ALA A 274 -8.67 15.42 2.05
N PRO A 275 -9.90 14.93 1.83
CA PRO A 275 -10.43 13.82 2.62
C PRO A 275 -9.69 12.50 2.38
N ALA A 276 -9.21 12.24 1.15
CA ALA A 276 -8.43 11.06 0.84
C ALA A 276 -7.05 11.09 1.53
N ALA A 277 -6.41 12.26 1.56
CA ALA A 277 -5.13 12.45 2.24
C ALA A 277 -5.25 12.25 3.76
N LEU A 278 -6.34 12.69 4.39
CA LEU A 278 -6.59 12.47 5.81
C LEU A 278 -6.71 10.97 6.11
N GLY A 279 -7.45 10.20 5.31
CA GLY A 279 -7.61 8.76 5.53
C GLY A 279 -6.29 7.99 5.41
N ILE A 280 -5.48 8.29 4.40
CA ILE A 280 -4.17 7.66 4.20
C ILE A 280 -3.16 8.18 5.24
N GLY A 281 -3.25 9.46 5.61
CA GLY A 281 -2.37 10.14 6.55
C GLY A 281 -2.32 9.46 7.91
N VAL A 282 -3.46 9.06 8.45
CA VAL A 282 -3.54 8.35 9.75
C VAL A 282 -2.67 7.09 9.74
N ILE A 283 -2.77 6.28 8.66
CA ILE A 283 -2.00 5.04 8.53
C ILE A 283 -0.50 5.35 8.42
N GLN A 284 -0.14 6.38 7.64
CA GLN A 284 1.27 6.73 7.42
C GLN A 284 1.91 7.36 8.66
N ILE A 285 1.16 8.14 9.44
CA ILE A 285 1.60 8.68 10.73
C ILE A 285 1.90 7.52 11.69
N ASN A 286 1.05 6.49 11.74
CA ASN A 286 1.31 5.32 12.57
C ASN A 286 2.64 4.65 12.22
N VAL A 287 2.88 4.37 10.93
CA VAL A 287 4.14 3.78 10.45
C VAL A 287 5.36 4.65 10.79
N CYS A 288 5.21 5.97 10.70
CA CYS A 288 6.27 6.92 11.05
C CYS A 288 6.59 6.87 12.55
N LEU A 289 5.55 6.90 13.39
CA LEU A 289 5.70 6.84 14.85
C LEU A 289 6.30 5.51 15.31
N ASP A 290 5.89 4.39 14.72
CA ASP A 290 6.45 3.07 15.02
C ASP A 290 7.97 3.05 14.79
N LYS A 291 8.44 3.58 13.66
CA LYS A 291 9.89 3.63 13.36
C LYS A 291 10.65 4.64 14.23
N LEU A 292 10.05 5.80 14.54
CA LEU A 292 10.64 6.77 15.47
C LEU A 292 10.81 6.18 16.87
N LEU A 293 9.76 5.52 17.38
CA LEU A 293 9.78 4.87 18.68
C LEU A 293 10.75 3.68 18.71
N ALA A 294 10.83 2.92 17.60
CA ALA A 294 11.81 1.84 17.47
C ALA A 294 13.24 2.38 17.53
N PHE A 295 13.55 3.46 16.82
CA PHE A 295 14.88 4.07 16.84
C PHE A 295 15.20 4.70 18.20
N TRP A 296 14.19 5.22 18.89
CA TRP A 296 14.34 5.68 20.27
C TRP A 296 14.60 4.53 21.25
N ALA A 297 14.02 3.36 21.01
CA ALA A 297 14.21 2.18 21.85
C ALA A 297 15.63 1.60 21.71
N ASP A 298 16.04 1.37 20.46
CA ASP A 298 17.34 0.78 20.10
C ASP A 298 17.69 1.19 18.65
N PRO A 299 18.92 1.68 18.39
CA PRO A 299 19.35 2.04 17.04
C PRO A 299 19.29 0.90 16.03
N ALA A 300 19.37 -0.37 16.44
CA ALA A 300 19.26 -1.54 15.56
C ALA A 300 17.80 -1.96 15.30
N ALA A 301 16.86 -1.52 16.14
CA ALA A 301 15.47 -1.96 16.10
C ALA A 301 14.74 -1.68 14.79
N PRO A 302 14.79 -0.46 14.18
CA PRO A 302 14.12 -0.19 12.92
C PRO A 302 14.52 -1.14 11.79
N ALA A 303 15.82 -1.45 11.67
CA ALA A 303 16.32 -2.37 10.65
C ALA A 303 15.84 -3.80 10.91
N ALA A 304 15.90 -4.28 12.16
CA ALA A 304 15.43 -5.61 12.52
C ALA A 304 13.92 -5.78 12.26
N LEU A 305 13.12 -4.78 12.61
CA LEU A 305 11.68 -4.74 12.32
C LEU A 305 11.41 -4.72 10.80
N GLU A 306 12.16 -3.94 10.02
CA GLU A 306 12.01 -3.85 8.56
C GLU A 306 12.26 -5.21 7.89
N TYR A 307 13.33 -5.92 8.26
CA TYR A 307 13.62 -7.26 7.72
C TYR A 307 12.54 -8.28 8.08
N ALA A 308 12.05 -8.27 9.32
CA ALA A 308 10.98 -9.13 9.75
C ALA A 308 9.66 -8.81 9.02
N GLU A 309 9.29 -7.55 8.95
CA GLU A 309 8.09 -7.05 8.29
C GLU A 309 8.08 -7.43 6.81
N ARG A 310 9.22 -7.36 6.13
CA ARG A 310 9.35 -7.74 4.72
C ARG A 310 8.92 -9.18 4.46
N ILE A 311 9.29 -10.10 5.34
CA ILE A 311 8.92 -11.52 5.23
C ILE A 311 7.42 -11.71 5.46
N VAL A 312 6.83 -11.05 6.46
CA VAL A 312 5.39 -11.10 6.72
C VAL A 312 4.59 -10.54 5.54
N TYR A 313 5.08 -9.47 4.90
CA TYR A 313 4.39 -8.87 3.74
C TYR A 313 4.50 -9.68 2.45
N LEU A 314 5.36 -10.71 2.34
CA LEU A 314 5.40 -11.58 1.16
C LEU A 314 4.07 -12.33 0.98
N PRO A 315 3.63 -13.21 1.89
CA PRO A 315 2.35 -13.91 1.74
C PRO A 315 1.14 -12.95 1.80
N LEU A 316 1.20 -11.93 2.66
CA LEU A 316 0.14 -10.93 2.77
C LEU A 316 -0.04 -10.12 1.47
N GLY A 317 1.06 -9.79 0.80
CA GLY A 317 1.06 -9.08 -0.47
C GLY A 317 0.58 -9.95 -1.63
N MET A 318 0.88 -11.24 -1.63
CA MET A 318 0.43 -12.17 -2.67
C MET A 318 -1.07 -12.46 -2.57
N PHE A 319 -1.52 -12.89 -1.41
CA PHE A 319 -2.90 -13.33 -1.20
C PHE A 319 -3.81 -12.22 -0.69
N GLY A 320 -3.42 -11.49 0.36
CA GLY A 320 -4.28 -10.48 0.98
C GLY A 320 -4.67 -9.33 0.04
N THR A 321 -3.74 -8.88 -0.82
CA THR A 321 -4.06 -7.83 -1.81
C THR A 321 -4.91 -8.36 -2.96
N ALA A 322 -4.68 -9.60 -3.42
CA ALA A 322 -5.49 -10.24 -4.46
C ALA A 322 -6.95 -10.36 -4.01
N PHE A 323 -7.19 -10.84 -2.78
CA PHE A 323 -8.54 -10.92 -2.21
C PHE A 323 -9.20 -9.54 -2.14
N MET A 324 -8.51 -8.52 -1.63
CA MET A 324 -9.06 -7.16 -1.54
C MET A 324 -9.47 -6.60 -2.91
N THR A 325 -8.66 -6.83 -3.94
CA THR A 325 -8.92 -6.36 -5.31
C THR A 325 -10.20 -6.98 -5.90
N VAL A 326 -10.47 -8.24 -5.60
CA VAL A 326 -11.67 -8.96 -6.06
C VAL A 326 -12.89 -8.66 -5.18
N LEU A 327 -12.70 -8.59 -3.86
CA LEU A 327 -13.80 -8.42 -2.92
C LEU A 327 -14.46 -7.06 -3.01
N LEU A 328 -13.70 -5.98 -3.22
CA LEU A 328 -14.26 -4.63 -3.26
C LEU A 328 -15.30 -4.44 -4.38
N PRO A 329 -15.04 -4.77 -5.67
CA PRO A 329 -16.07 -4.68 -6.72
C PRO A 329 -17.23 -5.65 -6.50
N THR A 330 -16.95 -6.82 -5.91
CA THR A 330 -17.98 -7.81 -5.61
C THR A 330 -18.96 -7.29 -4.57
N PHE A 331 -18.46 -6.80 -3.44
CA PHE A 331 -19.31 -6.21 -2.40
C PHE A 331 -20.04 -4.96 -2.87
N SER A 332 -19.41 -4.11 -3.69
CA SER A 332 -20.08 -2.94 -4.26
C SER A 332 -21.28 -3.32 -5.14
N ARG A 333 -21.15 -4.38 -5.96
CA ARG A 333 -22.27 -4.88 -6.79
C ARG A 333 -23.38 -5.51 -5.95
N GLN A 334 -23.02 -6.33 -4.96
CA GLN A 334 -23.98 -6.99 -4.06
C GLN A 334 -24.72 -5.98 -3.21
N ALA A 335 -24.03 -4.93 -2.71
CA ALA A 335 -24.63 -3.83 -1.96
C ALA A 335 -25.60 -3.01 -2.82
N ALA A 336 -25.23 -2.72 -4.07
CA ALA A 336 -26.11 -2.02 -5.02
C ALA A 336 -27.36 -2.82 -5.39
N ALA A 337 -27.27 -4.16 -5.39
CA ALA A 337 -28.40 -5.06 -5.57
C ALA A 337 -29.25 -5.27 -4.31
N GLY A 338 -28.84 -4.73 -3.15
CA GLY A 338 -29.49 -4.96 -1.85
C GLY A 338 -29.36 -6.38 -1.31
N ASP A 339 -28.49 -7.22 -1.91
CA ASP A 339 -28.34 -8.63 -1.57
C ASP A 339 -27.34 -8.81 -0.40
N THR A 340 -27.82 -8.53 0.79
CA THR A 340 -27.03 -8.67 2.03
C THR A 340 -26.70 -10.13 2.36
N ALA A 341 -27.57 -11.08 1.93
CA ALA A 341 -27.35 -12.50 2.14
C ALA A 341 -26.14 -13.01 1.34
N LEU A 342 -26.05 -12.64 0.06
CA LEU A 342 -24.92 -12.99 -0.79
C LEU A 342 -23.63 -12.27 -0.34
N MET A 343 -23.72 -11.01 0.10
CA MET A 343 -22.57 -10.31 0.70
C MET A 343 -21.97 -11.06 1.89
N ARG A 344 -22.84 -11.54 2.77
CA ARG A 344 -22.45 -12.32 3.93
C ARG A 344 -21.76 -13.62 3.51
N GLU A 345 -22.38 -14.40 2.62
CA GLU A 345 -21.81 -15.66 2.14
C GLU A 345 -20.43 -15.44 1.49
N THR A 346 -20.31 -14.37 0.69
CA THR A 346 -19.03 -13.97 0.08
C THR A 346 -17.98 -13.63 1.13
N LEU A 347 -18.34 -12.89 2.17
CA LEU A 347 -17.44 -12.53 3.26
C LEU A 347 -17.00 -13.79 4.05
N GLU A 348 -17.92 -14.65 4.42
CA GLU A 348 -17.62 -15.89 5.16
C GLU A 348 -16.68 -16.80 4.35
N ARG A 349 -16.91 -16.95 3.04
CA ARG A 349 -16.00 -17.69 2.14
C ARG A 349 -14.61 -17.04 2.06
N ALA A 350 -14.55 -15.72 1.91
CA ALA A 350 -13.30 -14.99 1.83
C ALA A 350 -12.46 -15.16 3.10
N ILE A 351 -13.08 -15.00 4.26
CA ILE A 351 -12.41 -15.16 5.56
C ILE A 351 -11.92 -16.59 5.75
N ARG A 352 -12.76 -17.58 5.44
CA ARG A 352 -12.38 -19.00 5.52
C ARG A 352 -11.18 -19.31 4.64
N ASN A 353 -11.20 -18.87 3.38
CA ASN A 353 -10.11 -19.12 2.44
C ASN A 353 -8.81 -18.43 2.86
N LEU A 354 -8.92 -17.18 3.34
CA LEU A 354 -7.77 -16.47 3.89
C LEU A 354 -7.22 -17.16 5.15
N ALA A 355 -8.07 -17.64 6.06
CA ALA A 355 -7.64 -18.35 7.25
C ALA A 355 -6.90 -19.64 6.90
N VAL A 356 -7.40 -20.42 5.93
CA VAL A 356 -6.77 -21.68 5.47
C VAL A 356 -5.38 -21.44 4.89
N ILE A 357 -5.16 -20.32 4.19
CA ILE A 357 -3.86 -19.99 3.59
C ILE A 357 -2.93 -19.33 4.62
N MET A 358 -3.45 -18.37 5.40
CA MET A 358 -2.62 -17.53 6.25
C MET A 358 -2.28 -18.15 7.60
N ALA A 359 -3.13 -19.03 8.15
CA ALA A 359 -2.83 -19.69 9.41
C ALA A 359 -1.59 -20.61 9.33
N PRO A 360 -1.45 -21.50 8.31
CA PRO A 360 -0.20 -22.25 8.12
C PRO A 360 1.02 -21.34 7.90
N CYS A 361 0.90 -20.29 7.07
CA CYS A 361 1.99 -19.34 6.87
C CYS A 361 2.40 -18.65 8.18
N SER A 362 1.43 -18.22 8.97
CA SER A 362 1.66 -17.62 10.29
C SER A 362 2.37 -18.59 11.24
N ALA A 363 1.91 -19.82 11.32
CA ALA A 363 2.49 -20.85 12.17
C ALA A 363 3.93 -21.23 11.72
N ALA A 364 4.16 -21.33 10.41
CA ALA A 364 5.49 -21.57 9.87
C ALA A 364 6.46 -20.45 10.22
N LEU A 365 6.05 -19.18 10.03
CA LEU A 365 6.89 -18.02 10.37
C LEU A 365 7.12 -17.90 11.88
N LEU A 366 6.18 -18.34 12.71
CA LEU A 366 6.33 -18.35 14.17
C LEU A 366 7.43 -19.33 14.61
N VAL A 367 7.40 -20.54 14.08
CA VAL A 367 8.28 -21.63 14.50
C VAL A 367 9.64 -21.57 13.80
N LEU A 368 9.66 -21.20 12.53
CA LEU A 368 10.86 -21.16 11.70
C LEU A 368 11.43 -19.74 11.52
N ALA A 369 11.13 -18.81 12.47
CA ALA A 369 11.55 -17.42 12.35
C ALA A 369 13.06 -17.28 12.14
N LEU A 370 13.86 -17.89 13.00
CA LEU A 370 15.33 -17.81 12.92
C LEU A 370 15.89 -18.50 11.65
N PRO A 371 15.52 -19.75 11.32
CA PRO A 371 15.94 -20.37 10.07
C PRO A 371 15.57 -19.56 8.83
N VAL A 372 14.36 -19.01 8.76
CA VAL A 372 13.90 -18.22 7.60
C VAL A 372 14.68 -16.92 7.48
N ILE A 373 14.88 -16.19 8.57
CA ILE A 373 15.68 -14.96 8.59
C ILE A 373 17.12 -15.26 8.17
N SER A 374 17.74 -16.29 8.76
CA SER A 374 19.11 -16.66 8.46
C SER A 374 19.29 -17.12 7.01
N LEU A 375 18.36 -17.89 6.48
CA LEU A 375 18.39 -18.36 5.08
C LEU A 375 18.31 -17.19 4.08
N ILE A 376 17.51 -16.17 4.39
CA ILE A 376 17.24 -15.07 3.46
C ILE A 376 18.31 -13.97 3.56
N TYR A 377 18.83 -13.69 4.75
CA TYR A 377 19.67 -12.52 4.98
C TYR A 377 21.10 -12.80 5.45
N ASN A 378 21.38 -13.98 6.06
CA ASN A 378 22.69 -14.28 6.60
C ASN A 378 23.59 -14.98 5.56
N PHE A 379 24.33 -14.18 4.80
CA PHE A 379 25.30 -14.66 3.81
C PHE A 379 26.73 -14.47 4.31
N LYS A 380 27.62 -15.44 4.02
CA LYS A 380 29.04 -15.38 4.35
C LYS A 380 29.68 -14.09 3.81
N GLY A 381 30.41 -13.39 4.66
CA GLY A 381 31.09 -12.13 4.31
C GLY A 381 30.20 -10.89 4.38
N GLY A 382 28.92 -11.04 4.69
CA GLY A 382 27.99 -9.92 4.95
C GLY A 382 28.08 -9.41 6.39
N ARG A 383 27.48 -8.24 6.63
CA ARG A 383 27.37 -7.61 7.96
C ARG A 383 26.12 -8.05 8.73
N PHE A 384 25.27 -8.86 8.12
CA PHE A 384 24.13 -9.46 8.80
C PHE A 384 24.60 -10.70 9.55
N ASP A 385 25.00 -10.50 10.78
CA ASP A 385 25.54 -11.51 11.68
C ASP A 385 24.45 -12.28 12.45
N GLU A 386 24.84 -13.19 13.33
CA GLU A 386 23.91 -13.96 14.16
C GLU A 386 23.10 -13.07 15.10
N THR A 387 23.68 -11.97 15.58
CA THR A 387 22.96 -10.98 16.41
C THR A 387 21.86 -10.31 15.61
N SER A 388 22.14 -9.89 14.39
CA SER A 388 21.15 -9.34 13.45
C SER A 388 20.05 -10.35 13.14
N ALA A 389 20.43 -11.63 12.94
CA ALA A 389 19.49 -12.71 12.69
C ALA A 389 18.56 -12.92 13.89
N MET A 390 19.10 -12.95 15.11
CA MET A 390 18.34 -13.14 16.33
C MET A 390 17.37 -11.97 16.59
N LEU A 391 17.83 -10.72 16.45
CA LEU A 391 16.99 -9.54 16.60
C LEU A 391 15.81 -9.56 15.60
N SER A 392 16.11 -9.83 14.34
CA SER A 392 15.09 -9.87 13.28
C SER A 392 14.15 -11.07 13.46
N ALA A 393 14.65 -12.22 13.91
CA ALA A 393 13.83 -13.40 14.17
C ALA A 393 12.86 -13.19 15.35
N ARG A 394 13.29 -12.55 16.43
CA ARG A 394 12.41 -12.17 17.55
C ARG A 394 11.29 -11.22 17.10
N ALA A 395 11.63 -10.24 16.26
CA ALA A 395 10.63 -9.37 15.65
C ALA A 395 9.66 -10.14 14.75
N LEU A 396 10.17 -11.08 13.93
CA LEU A 396 9.35 -11.93 13.06
C LEU A 396 8.39 -12.81 13.86
N THR A 397 8.87 -13.39 14.96
CA THR A 397 8.03 -14.18 15.89
C THR A 397 6.86 -13.36 16.43
N ALA A 398 7.10 -12.10 16.79
CA ALA A 398 6.04 -11.20 17.24
C ALA A 398 5.07 -10.80 16.12
N TYR A 399 5.56 -10.58 14.90
CA TYR A 399 4.72 -10.24 13.74
C TYR A 399 3.97 -11.44 13.16
N ALA A 400 4.46 -12.66 13.30
CA ALA A 400 3.91 -13.85 12.66
C ALA A 400 2.40 -14.06 12.91
N PRO A 401 1.87 -13.94 14.14
CA PRO A 401 0.42 -14.01 14.38
C PRO A 401 -0.36 -12.90 13.66
N GLY A 402 0.29 -11.76 13.42
CA GLY A 402 -0.26 -10.63 12.69
C GLY A 402 -0.64 -10.95 11.25
N LEU A 403 0.02 -11.91 10.62
CA LEU A 403 -0.28 -12.31 9.24
C LEU A 403 -1.74 -12.71 9.05
N LEU A 404 -2.28 -13.53 9.95
CA LEU A 404 -3.70 -13.90 9.95
C LEU A 404 -4.59 -12.68 10.22
N VAL A 405 -4.26 -11.88 11.24
CA VAL A 405 -5.01 -10.71 11.65
C VAL A 405 -5.09 -9.66 10.53
N PHE A 406 -3.95 -9.32 9.92
CA PHE A 406 -3.89 -8.36 8.81
C PHE A 406 -4.68 -8.83 7.59
N SER A 407 -4.65 -10.14 7.30
CA SER A 407 -5.41 -10.71 6.18
C SER A 407 -6.92 -10.64 6.41
N LEU A 408 -7.38 -10.87 7.63
CA LEU A 408 -8.79 -10.74 8.00
C LEU A 408 -9.29 -9.30 7.88
N GLN A 409 -8.49 -8.30 8.28
CA GLN A 409 -8.84 -6.89 8.08
C GLN A 409 -9.00 -6.55 6.58
N LYS A 410 -8.16 -7.14 5.71
CA LYS A 410 -8.26 -6.97 4.24
C LYS A 410 -9.54 -7.56 3.66
N ALA A 411 -10.20 -8.50 4.33
CA ALA A 411 -11.52 -9.00 3.94
C ALA A 411 -12.67 -8.15 4.51
N LEU A 412 -12.54 -7.65 5.74
CA LEU A 412 -13.57 -6.87 6.43
C LEU A 412 -13.72 -5.45 5.87
N THR A 413 -12.60 -4.77 5.62
CA THR A 413 -12.60 -3.36 5.17
C THR A 413 -13.37 -3.13 3.86
N PRO A 414 -13.23 -3.97 2.80
CA PRO A 414 -13.99 -3.80 1.56
C PRO A 414 -15.51 -3.89 1.71
N VAL A 415 -16.02 -4.56 2.74
CA VAL A 415 -17.46 -4.61 3.02
C VAL A 415 -17.99 -3.22 3.32
N PHE A 416 -17.31 -2.47 4.21
CA PHE A 416 -17.68 -1.09 4.53
C PHE A 416 -17.60 -0.18 3.30
N TYR A 417 -16.55 -0.34 2.48
CA TYR A 417 -16.40 0.43 1.25
C TYR A 417 -17.49 0.11 0.23
N GLY A 418 -17.88 -1.17 0.10
CA GLY A 418 -19.01 -1.60 -0.72
C GLY A 418 -20.33 -1.00 -0.25
N LEU A 419 -20.53 -0.84 1.04
CA LEU A 419 -21.67 -0.16 1.67
C LEU A 419 -21.53 1.38 1.65
N GLN A 420 -20.53 1.93 0.95
CA GLN A 420 -20.22 3.38 0.88
C GLN A 420 -19.90 4.03 2.24
N ASP A 421 -19.54 3.26 3.24
CA ASP A 421 -19.12 3.76 4.54
C ASP A 421 -17.60 3.82 4.67
N LEU A 422 -17.03 4.94 4.25
CA LEU A 422 -15.61 5.23 4.42
C LEU A 422 -15.26 5.72 5.84
N LYS A 423 -16.27 6.22 6.60
CA LYS A 423 -16.04 6.86 7.90
C LYS A 423 -15.71 5.85 8.99
N THR A 424 -16.39 4.70 8.99
CA THR A 424 -16.21 3.68 10.04
C THR A 424 -14.80 3.09 10.06
N PRO A 425 -14.20 2.61 8.94
CA PRO A 425 -12.82 2.15 8.93
C PRO A 425 -11.81 3.22 9.35
N VAL A 426 -12.02 4.48 8.97
CA VAL A 426 -11.13 5.60 9.36
C VAL A 426 -11.21 5.86 10.87
N ARG A 427 -12.40 5.87 11.46
CA ARG A 427 -12.56 6.03 12.93
C ARG A 427 -11.90 4.89 13.71
N VAL A 428 -12.08 3.66 13.26
CA VAL A 428 -11.43 2.48 13.86
C VAL A 428 -9.91 2.62 13.76
N SER A 429 -9.38 3.05 12.61
CA SER A 429 -7.94 3.28 12.44
C SER A 429 -7.40 4.39 13.33
N MET A 430 -8.19 5.45 13.61
CA MET A 430 -7.79 6.52 14.55
C MET A 430 -7.69 6.00 15.99
N VAL A 431 -8.67 5.20 16.44
CA VAL A 431 -8.61 4.54 17.75
C VAL A 431 -7.40 3.60 17.81
N GLY A 432 -7.18 2.84 16.73
CA GLY A 432 -6.01 1.99 16.59
C GLY A 432 -4.69 2.74 16.68
N LEU A 433 -4.58 3.92 16.06
CA LEU A 433 -3.37 4.75 16.15
C LEU A 433 -3.06 5.14 17.60
N VAL A 434 -4.04 5.65 18.33
CA VAL A 434 -3.85 6.04 19.74
C VAL A 434 -3.42 4.84 20.58
N LEU A 435 -4.11 3.71 20.42
CA LEU A 435 -3.80 2.49 21.15
C LEU A 435 -2.40 1.96 20.83
N ASN A 436 -2.03 1.95 19.54
CA ASN A 436 -0.72 1.50 19.09
C ASN A 436 0.40 2.36 19.67
N VAL A 437 0.28 3.69 19.59
CA VAL A 437 1.28 4.62 20.16
C VAL A 437 1.41 4.41 21.67
N THR A 438 0.29 4.28 22.39
CA THR A 438 0.30 4.03 23.85
C THR A 438 1.02 2.72 24.18
N MET A 439 0.71 1.63 23.45
CA MET A 439 1.36 0.34 23.65
C MET A 439 2.84 0.36 23.28
N ASN A 440 3.21 1.07 22.20
CA ASN A 440 4.61 1.21 21.81
C ASN A 440 5.41 1.96 22.86
N VAL A 441 4.90 3.10 23.36
CA VAL A 441 5.55 3.86 24.44
C VAL A 441 5.68 3.00 25.70
N SER A 442 4.62 2.28 26.09
CA SER A 442 4.67 1.37 27.24
C SER A 442 5.72 0.25 27.04
N SER A 443 5.85 -0.29 25.83
CA SER A 443 6.84 -1.31 25.51
C SER A 443 8.27 -0.76 25.56
N VAL A 444 8.49 0.46 25.08
CA VAL A 444 9.81 1.10 25.09
C VAL A 444 10.28 1.43 26.51
N ILE A 445 9.35 1.81 27.40
CA ILE A 445 9.66 2.14 28.78
C ILE A 445 9.76 0.88 29.66
N GLY A 446 8.83 -0.06 29.49
CA GLY A 446 8.64 -1.20 30.41
C GLY A 446 9.44 -2.45 30.08
N LEU A 447 9.90 -2.63 28.82
CA LEU A 447 10.61 -3.84 28.43
C LEU A 447 12.13 -3.69 28.52
N PRO A 448 12.87 -4.79 28.80
CA PRO A 448 14.33 -4.83 28.74
C PRO A 448 14.86 -4.47 27.34
N HIS A 449 16.10 -3.94 27.23
CA HIS A 449 16.69 -3.46 25.98
C HIS A 449 16.55 -4.46 24.81
N GLY A 450 16.85 -5.73 25.00
CA GLY A 450 16.76 -6.73 23.94
C GLY A 450 15.35 -7.12 23.47
N TRP A 451 14.27 -6.60 24.12
CA TRP A 451 12.87 -6.96 23.85
C TRP A 451 12.00 -5.78 23.42
N LYS A 452 12.49 -4.55 23.48
CA LYS A 452 11.70 -3.34 23.15
C LYS A 452 11.14 -3.38 21.74
N HIS A 453 11.92 -3.80 20.75
CA HIS A 453 11.50 -3.94 19.37
C HIS A 453 10.44 -5.05 19.18
N VAL A 454 10.53 -6.12 19.98
CA VAL A 454 9.52 -7.20 20.01
C VAL A 454 8.18 -6.64 20.53
N GLY A 455 8.24 -5.78 21.56
CA GLY A 455 7.07 -5.09 22.08
C GLY A 455 6.38 -4.20 21.03
N ILE A 456 7.16 -3.47 20.22
CA ILE A 456 6.62 -2.63 19.12
C ILE A 456 5.96 -3.51 18.04
N ALA A 457 6.60 -4.61 17.65
CA ALA A 457 5.99 -5.57 16.71
C ALA A 457 4.68 -6.16 17.26
N GLY A 458 4.70 -6.57 18.53
CA GLY A 458 3.52 -7.10 19.23
C GLY A 458 2.39 -6.08 19.36
N SER A 459 2.72 -4.82 19.67
CA SER A 459 1.74 -3.72 19.74
C SER A 459 1.00 -3.53 18.41
N THR A 460 1.71 -3.60 17.29
CA THR A 460 1.11 -3.49 15.95
C THR A 460 0.15 -4.65 15.68
N VAL A 461 0.50 -5.87 16.08
CA VAL A 461 -0.36 -7.07 15.92
C VAL A 461 -1.60 -6.99 16.82
N ILE A 462 -1.42 -6.63 18.09
CA ILE A 462 -2.53 -6.51 19.07
C ILE A 462 -3.49 -5.40 18.64
N THR A 463 -2.97 -4.24 18.26
CA THR A 463 -3.79 -3.13 17.75
C THR A 463 -4.57 -3.52 16.51
N SER A 464 -3.93 -4.23 15.58
CA SER A 464 -4.61 -4.73 14.39
C SER A 464 -5.68 -5.75 14.74
N LEU A 465 -5.46 -6.61 15.72
CA LEU A 465 -6.49 -7.54 16.22
C LEU A 465 -7.69 -6.77 16.78
N ILE A 466 -7.45 -5.78 17.62
CA ILE A 466 -8.51 -4.93 18.19
C ILE A 466 -9.28 -4.20 17.08
N ASN A 467 -8.58 -3.64 16.11
CA ASN A 467 -9.21 -3.01 14.93
C ASN A 467 -10.09 -4.00 14.15
N GLY A 468 -9.58 -5.22 13.92
CA GLY A 468 -10.35 -6.28 13.26
C GLY A 468 -11.60 -6.67 14.03
N ILE A 469 -11.49 -6.82 15.37
CA ILE A 469 -12.62 -7.10 16.26
C ILE A 469 -13.63 -5.93 16.22
N MET A 470 -13.17 -4.68 16.31
CA MET A 470 -14.05 -3.51 16.22
C MET A 470 -14.82 -3.47 14.90
N LEU A 471 -14.14 -3.69 13.78
CA LEU A 471 -14.80 -3.77 12.45
C LEU A 471 -15.83 -4.90 12.41
N ALA A 472 -15.48 -6.09 12.92
CA ALA A 472 -16.39 -7.24 12.97
C ALA A 472 -17.63 -6.97 13.84
N VAL A 473 -17.46 -6.38 15.02
CA VAL A 473 -18.56 -6.00 15.93
C VAL A 473 -19.46 -4.94 15.28
N LEU A 474 -18.87 -3.90 14.69
CA LEU A 474 -19.63 -2.84 14.02
C LEU A 474 -20.40 -3.38 12.80
N LEU A 475 -19.80 -4.30 12.05
CA LEU A 475 -20.47 -4.97 10.94
C LEU A 475 -21.63 -5.84 11.41
N ARG A 476 -21.43 -6.57 12.50
CA ARG A 476 -22.49 -7.39 13.13
C ARG A 476 -23.67 -6.55 13.63
N ARG A 477 -23.44 -5.33 14.10
CA ARG A 477 -24.50 -4.42 14.53
C ARG A 477 -25.34 -3.86 13.38
N ARG A 478 -24.82 -3.86 12.14
CA ARG A 478 -25.51 -3.37 10.94
C ARG A 478 -26.36 -4.42 10.23
N GLY A 479 -26.21 -5.65 10.59
CA GLY A 479 -26.90 -6.80 10.01
C GLY A 479 -26.17 -8.07 10.40
N ASP A 480 -26.80 -9.21 10.22
CA ASP A 480 -26.24 -10.51 10.63
C ASP A 480 -25.12 -10.99 9.67
N PHE A 481 -24.14 -10.12 9.37
CA PHE A 481 -23.06 -10.37 8.41
C PHE A 481 -22.07 -11.48 8.86
N LEU A 482 -22.00 -11.77 10.16
CA LEU A 482 -21.10 -12.78 10.72
C LEU A 482 -21.91 -13.72 11.63
N ARG A 483 -22.34 -14.88 11.11
CA ARG A 483 -22.91 -15.94 11.96
C ARG A 483 -21.80 -16.61 12.75
N ALA A 484 -21.85 -16.46 14.06
CA ALA A 484 -20.79 -16.90 14.98
C ALA A 484 -20.41 -18.39 14.85
N ALA A 485 -21.36 -19.29 14.55
CA ALA A 485 -21.13 -20.73 14.59
C ALA A 485 -20.30 -21.31 13.42
N GLY A 486 -20.54 -20.88 12.17
CA GLY A 486 -19.82 -21.43 11.01
C GLY A 486 -18.41 -20.86 10.84
N PHE A 487 -18.23 -19.58 11.19
CA PHE A 487 -16.99 -18.87 11.07
C PHE A 487 -15.94 -19.32 12.11
N ALA A 488 -16.32 -19.38 13.40
CA ALA A 488 -15.41 -19.79 14.46
C ALA A 488 -14.87 -21.21 14.23
N GLY A 489 -15.74 -22.15 13.83
CA GLY A 489 -15.32 -23.53 13.54
C GLY A 489 -14.34 -23.67 12.37
N ALA A 490 -14.46 -22.84 11.34
CA ALA A 490 -13.52 -22.86 10.21
C ALA A 490 -12.16 -22.27 10.60
N VAL A 491 -12.15 -21.16 11.35
CA VAL A 491 -10.90 -20.54 11.84
C VAL A 491 -10.20 -21.47 12.82
N VAL A 492 -10.92 -22.06 13.76
CA VAL A 492 -10.36 -23.02 14.73
C VAL A 492 -9.74 -24.23 14.02
N ARG A 493 -10.43 -24.82 13.04
CA ARG A 493 -9.86 -25.93 12.25
C ARG A 493 -8.59 -25.52 11.50
N ALA A 494 -8.59 -24.34 10.87
CA ALA A 494 -7.41 -23.82 10.20
C ALA A 494 -6.24 -23.62 11.18
N MET A 495 -6.51 -23.13 12.39
CA MET A 495 -5.50 -22.97 13.44
C MET A 495 -4.98 -24.31 13.97
N LEU A 496 -5.85 -25.33 14.15
CA LEU A 496 -5.43 -26.66 14.56
C LEU A 496 -4.55 -27.33 13.50
N CYS A 497 -4.93 -27.26 12.22
CA CYS A 497 -4.08 -27.74 11.12
C CYS A 497 -2.75 -26.99 11.04
N ALA A 498 -2.76 -25.68 11.27
CA ALA A 498 -1.55 -24.87 11.30
C ALA A 498 -0.64 -25.23 12.48
N ALA A 499 -1.21 -25.50 13.66
CA ALA A 499 -0.47 -25.96 14.82
C ALA A 499 0.17 -27.35 14.58
N ALA A 500 -0.58 -28.28 14.00
CA ALA A 500 -0.05 -29.60 13.62
C ALA A 500 1.12 -29.49 12.60
N MET A 501 0.96 -28.62 11.60
CA MET A 501 2.02 -28.33 10.64
C MET A 501 3.24 -27.70 11.32
N ALA A 502 3.05 -26.77 12.26
CA ALA A 502 4.13 -26.13 13.01
C ALA A 502 4.94 -27.16 13.84
N VAL A 503 4.24 -28.07 14.51
CA VAL A 503 4.88 -29.17 15.27
C VAL A 503 5.68 -30.09 14.31
N ALA A 504 5.10 -30.48 13.18
CA ALA A 504 5.80 -31.29 12.18
C ALA A 504 7.05 -30.57 11.62
N ALA A 505 6.92 -29.29 11.27
CA ALA A 505 8.04 -28.49 10.76
C ALA A 505 9.16 -28.34 11.79
N LEU A 506 8.82 -28.11 13.07
CA LEU A 506 9.79 -28.04 14.16
C LEU A 506 10.50 -29.38 14.36
N SER A 507 9.74 -30.49 14.36
CA SER A 507 10.30 -31.83 14.51
C SER A 507 11.29 -32.17 13.39
N VAL A 508 10.93 -31.87 12.14
CA VAL A 508 11.82 -32.05 10.99
C VAL A 508 13.06 -31.15 11.11
N TYR A 509 12.88 -29.89 11.50
CA TYR A 509 14.01 -28.97 11.69
C TYR A 509 14.99 -29.48 12.77
N MET A 510 14.49 -29.88 13.92
CA MET A 510 15.30 -30.45 15.02
C MET A 510 16.03 -31.76 14.59
N LEU A 511 15.33 -32.61 13.84
CA LEU A 511 15.91 -33.83 13.30
C LEU A 511 17.05 -33.52 12.33
N CYS A 512 16.84 -32.59 11.41
CA CYS A 512 17.89 -32.17 10.46
C CYS A 512 19.11 -31.57 11.19
N GLN A 513 18.88 -30.75 12.23
CA GLN A 513 20.00 -30.21 13.04
C GLN A 513 20.82 -31.32 13.72
N ARG A 514 20.14 -32.32 14.29
CA ARG A 514 20.81 -33.46 14.90
C ARG A 514 21.63 -34.30 13.88
N LEU A 515 21.04 -34.56 12.71
CA LEU A 515 21.69 -35.35 11.65
C LEU A 515 22.88 -34.61 11.01
N LEU A 516 22.84 -33.29 10.93
CA LEU A 516 23.92 -32.48 10.36
C LEU A 516 25.01 -32.11 11.37
N GLY A 517 24.99 -32.68 12.60
CA GLY A 517 25.99 -32.43 13.63
C GLY A 517 26.03 -31.02 14.20
N ARG A 518 25.01 -30.20 13.93
CA ARG A 518 24.88 -28.83 14.44
C ARG A 518 24.07 -28.71 15.76
N GLY A 519 23.89 -29.83 16.44
CA GLY A 519 23.15 -29.89 17.69
C GLY A 519 24.05 -29.64 18.90
N GLY A 520 24.33 -28.41 19.24
CA GLY A 520 25.07 -28.10 20.47
C GLY A 520 25.07 -26.64 20.90
N ASP A 521 25.15 -25.69 20.00
CA ASP A 521 25.36 -24.29 20.35
C ASP A 521 24.27 -23.38 19.77
N GLY A 522 23.29 -23.04 20.60
CA GLY A 522 22.42 -21.89 20.37
C GLY A 522 20.90 -22.15 20.21
N LEU A 523 20.25 -22.47 21.31
CA LEU A 523 18.84 -22.11 21.56
C LEU A 523 18.75 -21.01 22.58
#